data_2d895a7e962b8f0304c31eb2bf337c18
#
_entry.id   2d895a7e962b8f0304c31eb2bf337c18
#
_cell.length_a   1.000
_cell.length_b   1.000
_cell.length_c   1.000
_cell.angle_alpha   90.00
_cell.angle_beta   90.00
_cell.angle_gamma   90.00
#
_symmetry.space_group_name_H-M   'P 1'
#
loop_
_entity.id
_entity.type
_entity.pdbx_description
1 polymer ?
#
loop_
_entity_poly.entity_id
_entity_poly.type
_entity_poly.pdbx_seq_one_letter_code
_entity_poly.pdbx_strand_id
1 'polypeptide(L)'
;MIRLWRLIRSLVKLKWRFRPPSRRNVLLYFKTGADVIAPYFEPHEFQILDLRESEVNIAIALKCLYQRDLSAKNYARQFIQAARPKLIITFIDNFQPFFLLKHEFPGTQTLLIQNGIRSNRGDLFGLLASTHSAEKYEVDNMFVFGSEVGAKYLEHISGKLIVHGSFKNNLIPKSAYRKNTVAYISTYRPNQNLEFIVPGSEPNKPIRYGEIISRRANVISWLTKYCQKNSLYLTIIGKDEDPQREEHYYRLLLANFQFDFVAKKSSATSYQAIDKSEIVVFTSSTLGYESLARGNKTAVIMLDAQIIDDDSLKFGWPVKLADEGIFWTHQLNQERLYEILDFLRTVKDEDWNQIRSQTIKDVISFDPGNSKFLAVVESLRQSWRRQQSNN
;
A
#
# COMPACT_ATOMS: atom_id res chain seq x y z
N MET A 1 -4.11 -11.61 37.93
CA MET A 1 -5.33 -10.78 37.80
C MET A 1 -5.28 -9.82 36.60
N ILE A 2 -4.24 -9.00 36.40
CA ILE A 2 -4.17 -7.99 35.34
C ILE A 2 -4.23 -8.61 33.90
N ARG A 3 -3.62 -9.79 33.69
CA ARG A 3 -3.68 -10.49 32.36
C ARG A 3 -5.08 -11.02 32.06
N LEU A 4 -5.81 -11.53 33.08
CA LEU A 4 -7.17 -12.04 32.90
C LEU A 4 -8.15 -10.90 32.59
N TRP A 5 -8.03 -9.76 33.26
CA TRP A 5 -8.83 -8.56 32.99
C TRP A 5 -8.58 -7.97 31.59
N ARG A 6 -7.35 -8.00 31.08
CA ARG A 6 -7.03 -7.61 29.70
C ARG A 6 -7.65 -8.58 28.69
N LEU A 7 -7.61 -9.87 28.98
CA LEU A 7 -8.22 -10.90 28.14
C LEU A 7 -9.75 -10.72 28.07
N ILE A 8 -10.42 -10.54 29.22
CA ILE A 8 -11.86 -10.31 29.30
C ILE A 8 -12.24 -9.02 28.56
N ARG A 9 -11.51 -7.92 28.75
CA ARG A 9 -11.73 -6.66 28.00
C ARG A 9 -11.55 -6.82 26.49
N SER A 10 -10.59 -7.60 26.05
CA SER A 10 -10.44 -7.88 24.61
C SER A 10 -11.57 -8.75 24.09
N LEU A 11 -12.04 -9.75 24.84
CA LEU A 11 -13.17 -10.59 24.47
C LEU A 11 -14.50 -9.82 24.37
N VAL A 12 -14.72 -8.83 25.25
CA VAL A 12 -15.92 -7.96 25.22
C VAL A 12 -15.93 -7.02 24.02
N LYS A 13 -14.76 -6.65 23.48
CA LYS A 13 -14.64 -5.81 22.27
C LYS A 13 -14.82 -6.61 20.98
N LEU A 14 -14.83 -7.94 21.03
CA LEU A 14 -15.01 -8.80 19.87
C LEU A 14 -16.44 -8.69 19.33
N LYS A 15 -16.56 -8.54 18.03
CA LYS A 15 -17.85 -8.67 17.33
C LYS A 15 -18.15 -10.16 17.13
N TRP A 16 -19.12 -10.69 17.83
CA TRP A 16 -19.48 -12.10 17.77
C TRP A 16 -20.48 -12.35 16.65
N ARG A 17 -20.15 -13.29 15.74
CA ARG A 17 -21.04 -13.82 14.71
C ARG A 17 -21.53 -15.20 15.09
N PHE A 18 -22.83 -15.34 15.27
CA PHE A 18 -23.46 -16.60 15.70
C PHE A 18 -23.74 -17.54 14.54
N ARG A 19 -24.07 -16.99 13.34
CA ARG A 19 -24.33 -17.81 12.15
C ARG A 19 -23.01 -18.31 11.57
N PRO A 20 -22.92 -19.63 11.22
CA PRO A 20 -21.73 -20.16 10.56
C PRO A 20 -21.49 -19.44 9.23
N PRO A 21 -20.24 -19.48 8.73
CA PRO A 21 -19.94 -18.91 7.41
C PRO A 21 -20.82 -19.51 6.34
N SER A 22 -21.39 -18.67 5.49
CA SER A 22 -22.18 -19.12 4.34
C SER A 22 -21.24 -19.62 3.23
N ARG A 23 -21.71 -20.54 2.39
CA ARG A 23 -21.00 -20.89 1.15
C ARG A 23 -21.03 -19.70 0.20
N ARG A 24 -19.89 -19.18 -0.17
CA ARG A 24 -19.72 -18.02 -1.06
C ARG A 24 -18.60 -18.31 -2.05
N ASN A 25 -18.75 -17.86 -3.29
CA ASN A 25 -17.74 -18.08 -4.32
C ASN A 25 -16.45 -17.30 -4.05
N VAL A 26 -16.54 -16.13 -3.41
CA VAL A 26 -15.42 -15.22 -3.20
C VAL A 26 -15.22 -14.93 -1.72
N LEU A 27 -14.02 -15.13 -1.24
CA LEU A 27 -13.60 -14.83 0.12
C LEU A 27 -12.48 -13.77 0.09
N LEU A 28 -12.70 -12.63 0.71
CA LEU A 28 -11.64 -11.67 0.99
C LEU A 28 -10.93 -12.08 2.28
N TYR A 29 -9.63 -12.33 2.18
CA TYR A 29 -8.78 -12.65 3.30
C TYR A 29 -8.29 -11.36 3.97
N PHE A 30 -8.85 -11.00 5.08
CA PHE A 30 -8.85 -9.71 5.78
C PHE A 30 -9.84 -8.69 5.20
N LYS A 31 -10.30 -7.80 6.06
CA LYS A 31 -11.22 -6.71 5.71
C LYS A 31 -10.56 -5.57 4.93
N THR A 32 -9.23 -5.46 5.05
CA THR A 32 -8.46 -4.44 4.33
C THR A 32 -8.72 -4.53 2.83
N GLY A 33 -9.15 -3.43 2.21
CA GLY A 33 -9.49 -3.37 0.80
C GLY A 33 -10.92 -3.82 0.45
N ALA A 34 -11.75 -4.15 1.44
CA ALA A 34 -13.13 -4.55 1.20
C ALA A 34 -13.95 -3.47 0.50
N ASP A 35 -13.71 -2.22 0.84
CA ASP A 35 -14.33 -1.03 0.25
C ASP A 35 -14.08 -0.90 -1.27
N VAL A 36 -12.93 -1.36 -1.73
CA VAL A 36 -12.52 -1.27 -3.14
C VAL A 36 -12.71 -2.56 -3.92
N ILE A 37 -12.79 -3.72 -3.26
CA ILE A 37 -12.94 -5.03 -3.90
C ILE A 37 -14.41 -5.49 -3.93
N ALA A 38 -15.16 -5.28 -2.85
CA ALA A 38 -16.55 -5.72 -2.78
C ALA A 38 -17.45 -5.21 -3.94
N PRO A 39 -17.28 -3.99 -4.47
CA PRO A 39 -18.10 -3.50 -5.59
C PRO A 39 -18.00 -4.33 -6.88
N TYR A 40 -17.01 -5.19 -7.03
CA TYR A 40 -16.87 -6.09 -8.18
C TYR A 40 -17.65 -7.40 -8.05
N PHE A 41 -18.29 -7.63 -6.91
CA PHE A 41 -19.00 -8.88 -6.60
C PHE A 41 -20.39 -8.60 -6.05
N GLU A 42 -21.31 -9.48 -6.36
CA GLU A 42 -22.64 -9.42 -5.75
C GLU A 42 -22.56 -9.78 -4.25
N PRO A 43 -23.40 -9.17 -3.39
CA PRO A 43 -23.37 -9.45 -1.95
C PRO A 43 -23.55 -10.93 -1.59
N HIS A 44 -24.23 -11.69 -2.43
CA HIS A 44 -24.43 -13.13 -2.24
C HIS A 44 -23.23 -13.99 -2.67
N GLU A 45 -22.29 -13.44 -3.46
CA GLU A 45 -21.07 -14.11 -3.89
C GLU A 45 -19.90 -13.88 -2.93
N PHE A 46 -19.94 -12.81 -2.16
CA PHE A 46 -18.77 -12.25 -1.45
C PHE A 46 -18.88 -12.41 0.07
N GLN A 47 -17.76 -12.73 0.71
CA GLN A 47 -17.62 -12.84 2.17
C GLN A 47 -16.24 -12.41 2.61
N ILE A 48 -16.12 -11.94 3.85
CA ILE A 48 -14.87 -11.50 4.46
C ILE A 48 -14.49 -12.45 5.60
N LEU A 49 -13.24 -12.89 5.61
CA LEU A 49 -12.59 -13.51 6.75
C LEU A 49 -11.75 -12.43 7.43
N ASP A 50 -12.20 -11.91 8.57
CA ASP A 50 -11.47 -10.89 9.30
C ASP A 50 -10.76 -11.48 10.52
N LEU A 51 -9.43 -11.57 10.43
CA LEU A 51 -8.57 -12.05 11.52
C LEU A 51 -7.95 -10.92 12.36
N ARG A 52 -8.10 -9.65 11.92
CA ARG A 52 -7.40 -8.51 12.54
C ARG A 52 -8.34 -7.58 13.31
N GLU A 53 -9.57 -7.41 12.88
CA GLU A 53 -10.52 -6.43 13.42
C GLU A 53 -11.53 -7.04 14.41
N SER A 54 -11.13 -8.07 15.14
CA SER A 54 -11.88 -8.55 16.31
C SER A 54 -13.29 -9.09 15.99
N GLU A 55 -13.51 -9.64 14.78
CA GLU A 55 -14.74 -10.33 14.48
C GLU A 55 -14.52 -11.86 14.62
N VAL A 56 -15.28 -12.53 15.47
CA VAL A 56 -15.14 -13.96 15.73
C VAL A 56 -16.44 -14.68 15.41
N ASN A 57 -16.35 -15.69 14.56
CA ASN A 57 -17.46 -16.60 14.30
C ASN A 57 -17.48 -17.71 15.33
N ILE A 58 -18.54 -17.78 16.12
CA ILE A 58 -18.66 -18.73 17.26
C ILE A 58 -18.62 -20.17 16.79
N ALA A 59 -19.31 -20.51 15.70
CA ALA A 59 -19.32 -21.89 15.19
C ALA A 59 -17.91 -22.36 14.81
N ILE A 60 -17.11 -21.48 14.21
CA ILE A 60 -15.72 -21.76 13.87
C ILE A 60 -14.85 -21.83 15.13
N ALA A 61 -15.03 -20.90 16.08
CA ALA A 61 -14.29 -20.91 17.34
C ALA A 61 -14.54 -22.20 18.16
N LEU A 62 -15.80 -22.67 18.25
CA LEU A 62 -16.13 -23.93 18.90
C LEU A 62 -15.50 -25.13 18.19
N LYS A 63 -15.44 -25.13 16.86
CA LYS A 63 -14.76 -26.16 16.09
C LYS A 63 -13.26 -26.20 16.36
N CYS A 64 -12.61 -25.03 16.44
CA CYS A 64 -11.19 -24.92 16.81
C CYS A 64 -10.95 -25.40 18.26
N LEU A 65 -11.86 -25.07 19.18
CA LEU A 65 -11.81 -25.54 20.56
C LEU A 65 -11.91 -27.06 20.65
N TYR A 66 -12.85 -27.64 19.91
CA TYR A 66 -13.02 -29.11 19.84
C TYR A 66 -11.73 -29.79 19.31
N GLN A 67 -11.07 -29.18 18.34
CA GLN A 67 -9.79 -29.65 17.78
C GLN A 67 -8.59 -29.37 18.68
N ARG A 68 -8.77 -28.65 19.80
CA ARG A 68 -7.72 -28.20 20.71
C ARG A 68 -6.63 -27.34 20.03
N ASP A 69 -7.01 -26.64 18.95
CA ASP A 69 -6.12 -25.73 18.23
C ASP A 69 -6.85 -24.40 17.98
N LEU A 70 -6.59 -23.42 18.85
CA LEU A 70 -7.13 -22.07 18.79
C LEU A 70 -6.21 -21.10 18.01
N SER A 71 -5.28 -21.60 17.21
CA SER A 71 -4.41 -20.76 16.41
C SER A 71 -5.20 -20.01 15.33
N ALA A 72 -4.73 -18.81 14.99
CA ALA A 72 -5.31 -18.04 13.88
C ALA A 72 -5.23 -18.81 12.55
N LYS A 73 -4.19 -19.63 12.37
CA LYS A 73 -4.04 -20.50 11.19
C LYS A 73 -5.16 -21.52 11.13
N ASN A 74 -5.43 -22.25 12.21
CA ASN A 74 -6.51 -23.24 12.25
C ASN A 74 -7.88 -22.58 12.11
N TYR A 75 -8.12 -21.41 12.75
CA TYR A 75 -9.35 -20.67 12.60
C TYR A 75 -9.60 -20.30 11.14
N ALA A 76 -8.60 -19.75 10.45
CA ALA A 76 -8.71 -19.43 9.02
C ALA A 76 -9.02 -20.67 8.18
N ARG A 77 -8.33 -21.79 8.43
CA ARG A 77 -8.57 -23.07 7.76
C ARG A 77 -10.02 -23.53 7.94
N GLN A 78 -10.53 -23.57 9.18
CA GLN A 78 -11.89 -23.99 9.47
C GLN A 78 -12.94 -23.07 8.83
N PHE A 79 -12.66 -21.75 8.79
CA PHE A 79 -13.53 -20.80 8.13
C PHE A 79 -13.59 -21.03 6.61
N ILE A 80 -12.44 -21.19 5.96
CA ILE A 80 -12.34 -21.48 4.51
C ILE A 80 -13.05 -22.80 4.17
N GLN A 81 -12.85 -23.85 4.96
CA GLN A 81 -13.52 -25.13 4.80
C GLN A 81 -15.05 -25.02 4.91
N ALA A 82 -15.55 -24.15 5.81
CA ALA A 82 -16.99 -23.92 5.96
C ALA A 82 -17.55 -23.08 4.81
N ALA A 83 -16.86 -22.02 4.42
CA ALA A 83 -17.26 -21.10 3.35
C ALA A 83 -17.15 -21.72 1.95
N ARG A 84 -16.19 -22.63 1.73
CA ARG A 84 -15.90 -23.31 0.45
C ARG A 84 -15.79 -22.34 -0.73
N PRO A 85 -14.92 -21.31 -0.64
CA PRO A 85 -14.80 -20.35 -1.72
C PRO A 85 -14.13 -20.99 -2.95
N LYS A 86 -14.50 -20.50 -4.13
CA LYS A 86 -13.81 -20.80 -5.39
C LYS A 86 -12.63 -19.86 -5.63
N LEU A 87 -12.65 -18.67 -5.02
CA LEU A 87 -11.63 -17.63 -5.09
C LEU A 87 -11.36 -17.04 -3.70
N ILE A 88 -10.08 -16.96 -3.31
CA ILE A 88 -9.65 -16.24 -2.13
C ILE A 88 -8.77 -15.07 -2.59
N ILE A 89 -9.12 -13.85 -2.17
CA ILE A 89 -8.41 -12.62 -2.51
C ILE A 89 -7.73 -12.07 -1.26
N THR A 90 -6.49 -11.59 -1.36
CA THR A 90 -5.88 -10.74 -0.34
C THR A 90 -5.49 -9.38 -0.89
N PHE A 91 -5.75 -8.34 -0.09
CA PHE A 91 -5.25 -6.99 -0.29
C PHE A 91 -4.11 -6.66 0.70
N ILE A 92 -3.62 -7.67 1.42
CA ILE A 92 -2.46 -7.60 2.30
C ILE A 92 -1.39 -8.51 1.72
N ASP A 93 -0.53 -7.91 0.90
CA ASP A 93 0.48 -8.58 0.08
C ASP A 93 1.76 -8.99 0.85
N ASN A 94 1.85 -8.65 2.14
CA ASN A 94 2.97 -9.02 3.01
C ASN A 94 2.60 -10.04 4.12
N PHE A 95 1.57 -10.84 3.89
CA PHE A 95 1.14 -11.88 4.84
C PHE A 95 1.49 -13.28 4.31
N GLN A 96 2.67 -13.78 4.71
CA GLN A 96 3.22 -15.06 4.25
C GLN A 96 2.26 -16.27 4.37
N PRO A 97 1.46 -16.45 5.43
CA PRO A 97 0.53 -17.57 5.51
C PRO A 97 -0.48 -17.65 4.36
N PHE A 98 -0.78 -16.53 3.69
CA PHE A 98 -1.63 -16.52 2.50
C PHE A 98 -1.01 -17.31 1.34
N PHE A 99 0.30 -17.24 1.17
CA PHE A 99 1.03 -17.89 0.07
C PHE A 99 1.07 -19.41 0.19
N LEU A 100 0.70 -19.95 1.35
CA LEU A 100 0.60 -21.40 1.62
C LEU A 100 -0.82 -21.95 1.41
N LEU A 101 -1.81 -21.09 1.21
CA LEU A 101 -3.21 -21.52 1.09
C LEU A 101 -3.44 -22.47 -0.09
N LYS A 102 -2.68 -22.32 -1.17
CA LYS A 102 -2.79 -23.19 -2.34
C LYS A 102 -2.48 -24.65 -2.02
N HIS A 103 -1.54 -24.93 -1.13
CA HIS A 103 -1.22 -26.27 -0.69
C HIS A 103 -2.36 -26.88 0.17
N GLU A 104 -3.01 -26.07 0.99
CA GLU A 104 -4.12 -26.53 1.83
C GLU A 104 -5.45 -26.63 1.05
N PHE A 105 -5.63 -25.80 0.02
CA PHE A 105 -6.87 -25.70 -0.77
C PHE A 105 -6.56 -25.68 -2.29
N PRO A 106 -6.04 -26.79 -2.85
CA PRO A 106 -5.56 -26.82 -4.25
C PRO A 106 -6.67 -26.55 -5.28
N GLY A 107 -7.93 -26.85 -4.95
CA GLY A 107 -9.09 -26.56 -5.78
C GLY A 107 -9.60 -25.12 -5.74
N THR A 108 -9.06 -24.28 -4.86
CA THR A 108 -9.45 -22.88 -4.72
C THR A 108 -8.43 -21.99 -5.42
N GLN A 109 -8.93 -21.03 -6.22
CA GLN A 109 -8.06 -20.00 -6.82
C GLN A 109 -7.64 -18.98 -5.77
N THR A 110 -6.39 -18.52 -5.85
CA THR A 110 -5.83 -17.51 -4.98
C THR A 110 -5.43 -16.27 -5.77
N LEU A 111 -5.70 -15.08 -5.24
CA LEU A 111 -5.40 -13.82 -5.89
C LEU A 111 -4.82 -12.84 -4.89
N LEU A 112 -3.62 -12.36 -5.19
CA LEU A 112 -2.90 -11.34 -4.42
C LEU A 112 -2.97 -10.01 -5.13
N ILE A 113 -3.29 -8.94 -4.39
CA ILE A 113 -3.23 -7.56 -4.88
C ILE A 113 -2.18 -6.80 -4.07
N GLN A 114 -1.15 -6.31 -4.75
CA GLN A 114 -0.14 -5.46 -4.13
C GLN A 114 -0.77 -4.16 -3.63
N ASN A 115 -0.57 -3.84 -2.35
CA ASN A 115 -1.18 -2.69 -1.69
C ASN A 115 -0.22 -1.51 -1.46
N GLY A 116 1.07 -1.71 -1.59
CA GLY A 116 2.06 -0.65 -1.35
C GLY A 116 3.39 -0.92 -2.01
N ILE A 117 4.25 0.09 -2.01
CA ILE A 117 5.66 -0.08 -2.37
C ILE A 117 6.30 -1.01 -1.34
N ARG A 118 7.12 -1.93 -1.82
CA ARG A 118 7.83 -2.93 -1.01
C ARG A 118 9.32 -2.72 -1.07
N SER A 119 10.01 -3.15 -0.03
CA SER A 119 11.47 -3.04 0.12
C SER A 119 12.05 -4.33 0.69
N ASN A 120 13.38 -4.35 0.88
CA ASN A 120 14.06 -5.51 1.45
C ASN A 120 14.05 -5.47 2.99
N ARG A 121 14.77 -4.50 3.60
CA ARG A 121 14.96 -4.51 5.04
C ARG A 121 13.69 -4.20 5.81
N GLY A 122 13.30 -5.11 6.70
CA GLY A 122 12.12 -4.94 7.53
C GLY A 122 10.78 -5.00 6.79
N ASP A 123 10.78 -5.39 5.51
CA ASP A 123 9.59 -5.54 4.68
C ASP A 123 9.57 -6.90 3.98
N LEU A 124 8.62 -7.08 3.07
CA LEU A 124 8.25 -8.36 2.46
C LEU A 124 9.44 -9.13 1.88
N PHE A 125 10.25 -8.51 1.03
CA PHE A 125 11.30 -9.27 0.31
C PHE A 125 12.42 -9.72 1.22
N GLY A 126 12.81 -8.92 2.21
CA GLY A 126 13.76 -9.34 3.23
C GLY A 126 13.22 -10.48 4.11
N LEU A 127 11.93 -10.43 4.45
CA LEU A 127 11.27 -11.51 5.18
C LEU A 127 11.20 -12.80 4.35
N LEU A 128 10.84 -12.71 3.08
CA LEU A 128 10.81 -13.87 2.18
C LEU A 128 12.20 -14.49 1.98
N ALA A 129 13.22 -13.66 1.79
CA ALA A 129 14.61 -14.12 1.64
C ALA A 129 15.16 -14.80 2.90
N SER A 130 14.74 -14.35 4.10
CA SER A 130 15.19 -14.93 5.38
C SER A 130 14.37 -16.17 5.81
N THR A 131 13.23 -16.42 5.19
CA THR A 131 12.35 -17.54 5.56
C THR A 131 12.75 -18.78 4.76
N HIS A 132 13.38 -19.75 5.42
CA HIS A 132 13.60 -21.08 4.87
C HIS A 132 12.32 -21.91 5.04
N SER A 133 11.33 -21.67 4.20
CA SER A 133 10.13 -22.51 4.16
C SER A 133 10.44 -23.81 3.40
N ALA A 134 10.10 -24.94 3.99
CA ALA A 134 10.14 -26.22 3.28
C ALA A 134 9.06 -26.29 2.18
N GLU A 135 8.01 -25.49 2.30
CA GLU A 135 6.90 -25.39 1.36
C GLU A 135 7.13 -24.20 0.42
N LYS A 136 6.91 -24.41 -0.88
CA LYS A 136 6.98 -23.34 -1.87
C LYS A 136 5.77 -22.40 -1.72
N TYR A 137 6.01 -21.11 -1.75
CA TYR A 137 4.93 -20.13 -1.81
C TYR A 137 4.29 -20.12 -3.19
N GLU A 138 2.97 -20.13 -3.24
CA GLU A 138 2.21 -20.16 -4.49
C GLU A 138 0.95 -19.31 -4.41
N VAL A 139 0.70 -18.52 -5.48
CA VAL A 139 -0.52 -17.72 -5.66
C VAL A 139 -0.90 -17.78 -7.14
N ASP A 140 -2.13 -18.18 -7.48
CA ASP A 140 -2.52 -18.34 -8.90
C ASP A 140 -2.40 -17.05 -9.71
N ASN A 141 -2.81 -15.89 -9.15
CA ASN A 141 -2.73 -14.60 -9.83
C ASN A 141 -2.20 -13.52 -8.88
N MET A 142 -1.18 -12.79 -9.30
CA MET A 142 -0.56 -11.69 -8.55
C MET A 142 -0.69 -10.37 -9.33
N PHE A 143 -1.50 -9.45 -8.81
CA PHE A 143 -1.65 -8.10 -9.35
C PHE A 143 -0.60 -7.19 -8.73
N VAL A 144 0.34 -6.72 -9.54
CA VAL A 144 1.52 -5.98 -9.08
C VAL A 144 1.60 -4.60 -9.70
N PHE A 145 2.37 -3.71 -9.07
CA PHE A 145 2.51 -2.32 -9.51
C PHE A 145 3.23 -2.19 -10.84
N GLY A 146 4.36 -2.87 -11.01
CA GLY A 146 5.20 -2.83 -12.20
C GLY A 146 5.82 -4.19 -12.50
N SER A 147 6.46 -4.31 -13.66
CA SER A 147 7.10 -5.56 -14.09
C SER A 147 8.26 -5.96 -13.19
N GLU A 148 9.10 -5.00 -12.79
CA GLU A 148 10.30 -5.31 -12.01
C GLU A 148 9.97 -5.71 -10.56
N VAL A 149 9.02 -5.04 -9.89
CA VAL A 149 8.56 -5.51 -8.59
C VAL A 149 7.84 -6.85 -8.71
N GLY A 150 7.16 -7.10 -9.82
CA GLY A 150 6.58 -8.40 -10.14
C GLY A 150 7.63 -9.49 -10.25
N ALA A 151 8.75 -9.22 -10.92
CA ALA A 151 9.89 -10.15 -10.99
C ALA A 151 10.44 -10.48 -9.59
N LYS A 152 10.49 -9.49 -8.70
CA LYS A 152 10.87 -9.72 -7.28
C LYS A 152 9.90 -10.64 -6.55
N TYR A 153 8.60 -10.54 -6.80
CA TYR A 153 7.65 -11.52 -6.24
C TYR A 153 7.93 -12.93 -6.75
N LEU A 154 8.23 -13.09 -8.04
CA LEU A 154 8.51 -14.41 -8.65
C LEU A 154 9.81 -15.06 -8.16
N GLU A 155 10.75 -14.31 -7.61
CA GLU A 155 11.93 -14.91 -6.95
C GLU A 155 11.54 -15.79 -5.74
N HIS A 156 10.36 -15.54 -5.15
CA HIS A 156 9.93 -16.18 -3.91
C HIS A 156 8.56 -16.89 -4.00
N ILE A 157 7.67 -16.43 -4.87
CA ILE A 157 6.28 -16.87 -4.96
C ILE A 157 5.99 -17.28 -6.39
N SER A 158 5.62 -18.52 -6.64
CA SER A 158 5.18 -18.97 -7.96
C SER A 158 3.76 -18.53 -8.26
N GLY A 159 3.50 -18.16 -9.53
CA GLY A 159 2.18 -17.75 -9.99
C GLY A 159 2.19 -16.89 -11.23
N LYS A 160 1.01 -16.48 -11.69
CA LYS A 160 0.84 -15.61 -12.87
C LYS A 160 0.91 -14.15 -12.46
N LEU A 161 1.84 -13.39 -13.03
CA LEU A 161 1.92 -11.95 -12.85
C LEU A 161 0.95 -11.21 -13.75
N ILE A 162 0.34 -10.16 -13.20
CA ILE A 162 -0.51 -9.21 -13.92
C ILE A 162 -0.06 -7.80 -13.52
N VAL A 163 0.68 -7.15 -14.42
CA VAL A 163 1.08 -5.75 -14.21
C VAL A 163 -0.14 -4.86 -14.34
N HIS A 164 -0.52 -4.23 -13.23
CA HIS A 164 -1.83 -3.59 -13.09
C HIS A 164 -1.74 -2.18 -12.47
N GLY A 165 -0.68 -1.91 -11.73
CA GLY A 165 -0.56 -0.70 -10.93
C GLY A 165 -1.29 -0.80 -9.59
N SER A 166 -1.61 0.34 -9.00
CA SER A 166 -2.31 0.38 -7.71
C SER A 166 -3.82 0.29 -7.90
N PHE A 167 -4.42 -0.72 -7.29
CA PHE A 167 -5.85 -1.00 -7.38
C PHE A 167 -6.73 0.18 -6.95
N LYS A 168 -6.35 0.86 -5.86
CA LYS A 168 -7.08 2.05 -5.37
C LYS A 168 -6.93 3.24 -6.32
N ASN A 169 -5.72 3.44 -6.83
CA ASN A 169 -5.40 4.50 -7.78
C ASN A 169 -6.24 4.38 -9.06
N ASN A 170 -6.36 3.17 -9.57
CA ASN A 170 -7.08 2.86 -10.79
C ASN A 170 -8.59 3.14 -10.71
N LEU A 171 -9.18 3.10 -9.50
CA LEU A 171 -10.62 3.34 -9.28
C LEU A 171 -11.02 4.80 -9.37
N ILE A 172 -10.09 5.71 -9.06
CA ILE A 172 -10.44 7.13 -8.91
C ILE A 172 -10.18 7.86 -10.24
N PRO A 173 -11.22 8.42 -10.87
CA PRO A 173 -11.05 9.23 -12.09
C PRO A 173 -10.09 10.40 -11.85
N LYS A 174 -9.26 10.70 -12.86
CA LYS A 174 -8.34 11.83 -12.79
C LYS A 174 -9.13 13.13 -12.93
N SER A 175 -8.77 14.14 -12.14
CA SER A 175 -9.29 15.51 -12.25
C SER A 175 -8.22 16.48 -12.75
N ALA A 176 -8.67 17.65 -13.26
CA ALA A 176 -7.76 18.69 -13.70
C ALA A 176 -7.09 19.39 -12.52
N TYR A 177 -5.84 19.79 -12.72
CA TYR A 177 -5.09 20.57 -11.72
C TYR A 177 -5.37 22.07 -11.82
N ARG A 178 -5.03 22.79 -10.75
CA ARG A 178 -5.01 24.25 -10.69
C ARG A 178 -3.57 24.74 -10.80
N LYS A 179 -3.31 25.73 -11.62
CA LYS A 179 -2.00 26.37 -11.72
C LYS A 179 -1.58 27.02 -10.38
N ASN A 180 -0.29 27.16 -10.20
CA ASN A 180 0.33 27.77 -9.02
C ASN A 180 0.02 27.05 -7.70
N THR A 181 -0.22 25.74 -7.74
CA THR A 181 -0.50 24.93 -6.57
C THR A 181 0.52 23.80 -6.41
N VAL A 182 0.96 23.58 -5.19
CA VAL A 182 1.89 22.50 -4.83
C VAL A 182 1.28 21.66 -3.72
N ALA A 183 1.29 20.33 -3.87
CA ALA A 183 0.92 19.42 -2.79
C ALA A 183 2.16 18.78 -2.19
N TYR A 184 2.22 18.69 -0.87
CA TYR A 184 3.17 17.87 -0.14
C TYR A 184 2.45 16.67 0.48
N ILE A 185 2.90 15.46 0.16
CA ILE A 185 2.34 14.25 0.77
C ILE A 185 2.95 14.05 2.14
N SER A 186 2.14 14.12 3.17
CA SER A 186 2.57 13.98 4.55
C SER A 186 3.24 12.64 4.84
N THR A 187 4.28 12.70 5.65
CA THR A 187 4.97 11.55 6.22
C THR A 187 4.93 11.55 7.74
N TYR A 188 4.02 12.34 8.33
CA TYR A 188 3.82 12.42 9.77
C TYR A 188 3.67 11.06 10.42
N ARG A 189 4.22 10.92 11.63
CA ARG A 189 4.03 9.78 12.52
C ARG A 189 3.88 10.29 13.95
N PRO A 190 2.91 9.79 14.73
CA PRO A 190 2.64 10.28 16.07
C PRO A 190 3.78 10.01 17.07
N ASN A 191 4.53 8.92 16.90
CA ASN A 191 5.58 8.49 17.82
C ASN A 191 6.97 8.75 17.22
N GLN A 192 7.39 10.02 17.22
CA GLN A 192 8.65 10.46 16.62
C GLN A 192 9.91 10.03 17.40
N ASN A 193 9.75 9.71 18.69
CA ASN A 193 10.86 9.31 19.56
C ASN A 193 11.15 7.80 19.55
N LEU A 194 10.43 7.02 18.74
CA LEU A 194 10.69 5.59 18.62
C LEU A 194 12.04 5.34 17.98
N GLU A 195 12.85 4.54 18.63
CA GLU A 195 13.99 3.87 18.04
C GLU A 195 13.50 2.54 17.44
N PHE A 196 14.02 2.19 16.30
CA PHE A 196 13.77 0.89 15.70
C PHE A 196 15.07 0.32 15.15
N ILE A 197 15.23 -0.98 15.26
CA ILE A 197 16.33 -1.71 14.64
C ILE A 197 15.82 -2.21 13.30
N VAL A 198 16.51 -1.86 12.23
CA VAL A 198 16.20 -2.41 10.91
C VAL A 198 16.78 -3.82 10.84
N PRO A 199 15.98 -4.87 10.68
CA PRO A 199 16.49 -6.23 10.57
C PRO A 199 17.52 -6.35 9.43
N GLY A 200 18.67 -6.98 9.71
CA GLY A 200 19.75 -7.16 8.74
C GLY A 200 20.70 -5.95 8.57
N SER A 201 20.56 -4.89 9.36
CA SER A 201 21.60 -3.84 9.42
C SER A 201 22.79 -4.35 10.24
N GLU A 202 24.01 -4.15 9.71
CA GLU A 202 25.26 -4.40 10.40
C GLU A 202 25.93 -3.05 10.78
N PRO A 203 26.39 -2.87 12.03
CA PRO A 203 25.90 -3.55 13.24
C PRO A 203 24.44 -3.17 13.50
N ASN A 204 23.71 -3.91 14.36
CA ASN A 204 22.33 -3.64 14.77
C ASN A 204 22.19 -2.21 15.32
N LYS A 205 22.38 -1.22 14.47
CA LYS A 205 22.37 0.20 14.83
C LYS A 205 20.91 0.65 14.93
N PRO A 206 20.45 1.06 16.11
CA PRO A 206 19.12 1.62 16.24
C PRO A 206 19.04 2.91 15.40
N ILE A 207 18.03 3.00 14.56
CA ILE A 207 17.71 4.21 13.81
C ILE A 207 16.62 4.95 14.58
N ARG A 208 16.85 6.22 14.85
CA ARG A 208 15.82 7.06 15.46
C ARG A 208 14.91 7.62 14.38
N TYR A 209 13.63 7.45 14.54
CA TYR A 209 12.66 8.11 13.66
C TYR A 209 12.88 9.62 13.58
N GLY A 210 13.36 10.26 14.65
CA GLY A 210 13.70 11.67 14.66
C GLY A 210 14.71 12.08 13.59
N GLU A 211 15.66 11.21 13.22
CA GLU A 211 16.64 11.49 12.14
C GLU A 211 15.96 11.55 10.77
N ILE A 212 15.07 10.59 10.50
CA ILE A 212 14.30 10.55 9.26
C ILE A 212 13.34 11.76 9.19
N ILE A 213 12.66 12.06 10.29
CA ILE A 213 11.69 13.14 10.38
C ILE A 213 12.36 14.50 10.23
N SER A 214 13.54 14.72 10.84
CA SER A 214 14.27 15.98 10.73
C SER A 214 14.69 16.29 9.28
N ARG A 215 15.15 15.28 8.53
CA ARG A 215 15.47 15.45 7.11
C ARG A 215 14.24 15.79 6.27
N ARG A 216 13.11 15.14 6.54
CA ARG A 216 11.85 15.45 5.87
C ARG A 216 11.28 16.80 6.26
N ALA A 217 11.50 17.24 7.50
CA ALA A 217 11.17 18.59 7.98
C ALA A 217 11.97 19.66 7.23
N ASN A 218 13.25 19.41 6.91
CA ASN A 218 14.04 20.32 6.06
C ASN A 218 13.43 20.45 4.66
N VAL A 219 13.02 19.31 4.03
CA VAL A 219 12.42 19.35 2.70
C VAL A 219 11.17 20.22 2.68
N ILE A 220 10.24 20.02 3.62
CA ILE A 220 9.01 20.83 3.65
C ILE A 220 9.30 22.30 4.00
N SER A 221 10.28 22.58 4.86
CA SER A 221 10.70 23.95 5.18
C SER A 221 11.30 24.65 3.95
N TRP A 222 12.10 23.98 3.15
CA TRP A 222 12.60 24.52 1.89
C TRP A 222 11.48 24.71 0.85
N LEU A 223 10.57 23.76 0.81
CA LEU A 223 9.40 23.85 -0.06
C LEU A 223 8.54 25.08 0.26
N THR A 224 8.32 25.40 1.55
CA THR A 224 7.57 26.61 1.93
C THR A 224 8.28 27.90 1.50
N LYS A 225 9.62 27.96 1.65
CA LYS A 225 10.40 29.11 1.15
C LYS A 225 10.30 29.24 -0.37
N TYR A 226 10.35 28.12 -1.09
CA TYR A 226 10.17 28.09 -2.54
C TYR A 226 8.77 28.57 -2.94
N CYS A 227 7.73 28.08 -2.28
CA CYS A 227 6.35 28.50 -2.53
C CYS A 227 6.16 30.00 -2.27
N GLN A 228 6.72 30.52 -1.18
CA GLN A 228 6.64 31.93 -0.83
C GLN A 228 7.34 32.81 -1.90
N LYS A 229 8.56 32.45 -2.28
CA LYS A 229 9.33 33.17 -3.32
C LYS A 229 8.61 33.20 -4.66
N ASN A 230 7.87 32.15 -5.00
CA ASN A 230 7.25 31.97 -6.30
C ASN A 230 5.73 32.21 -6.30
N SER A 231 5.14 32.71 -5.22
CA SER A 231 3.70 32.95 -5.05
C SER A 231 2.84 31.70 -5.34
N LEU A 232 3.26 30.54 -4.80
CA LEU A 232 2.58 29.26 -4.96
C LEU A 232 1.77 28.93 -3.72
N TYR A 233 0.63 28.29 -3.91
CA TYR A 233 -0.22 27.78 -2.82
C TYR A 233 0.22 26.36 -2.44
N LEU A 234 0.50 26.15 -1.15
CA LEU A 234 0.86 24.85 -0.63
C LEU A 234 -0.34 24.15 0.01
N THR A 235 -0.53 22.89 -0.35
CA THR A 235 -1.49 21.99 0.29
C THR A 235 -0.72 20.82 0.91
N ILE A 236 -0.96 20.50 2.19
CA ILE A 236 -0.42 19.30 2.84
C ILE A 236 -1.50 18.23 2.83
N ILE A 237 -1.20 17.07 2.26
CA ILE A 237 -2.12 15.93 2.19
C ILE A 237 -1.83 15.01 3.36
N GLY A 238 -2.73 15.00 4.35
CA GLY A 238 -2.65 14.18 5.55
C GLY A 238 -2.90 12.70 5.29
N LYS A 239 -2.38 11.87 6.19
CA LYS A 239 -2.51 10.40 6.13
C LYS A 239 -2.92 9.77 7.44
N ASP A 240 -2.78 10.48 8.56
CA ASP A 240 -3.04 9.95 9.91
C ASP A 240 -4.54 9.79 10.17
N GLU A 241 -4.88 8.87 11.07
CA GLU A 241 -6.26 8.66 11.53
C GLU A 241 -6.72 9.79 12.47
N ASP A 242 -5.78 10.51 13.10
CA ASP A 242 -6.00 11.74 13.86
C ASP A 242 -5.53 12.95 13.06
N PRO A 243 -6.39 13.50 12.18
CA PRO A 243 -6.01 14.60 11.30
C PRO A 243 -5.75 15.91 12.04
N GLN A 244 -6.36 16.11 13.21
CA GLN A 244 -6.16 17.33 14.01
C GLN A 244 -4.75 17.37 14.58
N ARG A 245 -4.26 16.22 15.08
CA ARG A 245 -2.90 16.07 15.60
C ARG A 245 -1.86 16.22 14.50
N GLU A 246 -2.12 15.65 13.32
CA GLU A 246 -1.25 15.78 12.16
C GLU A 246 -1.18 17.22 11.65
N GLU A 247 -2.31 17.89 11.50
CA GLU A 247 -2.39 19.30 11.10
C GLU A 247 -1.67 20.20 12.09
N HIS A 248 -1.91 20.00 13.42
CA HIS A 248 -1.24 20.76 14.48
C HIS A 248 0.29 20.62 14.40
N TYR A 249 0.81 19.42 14.13
CA TYR A 249 2.23 19.22 13.91
C TYR A 249 2.78 20.11 12.78
N TYR A 250 2.13 20.16 11.63
CA TYR A 250 2.57 21.00 10.52
C TYR A 250 2.39 22.49 10.80
N ARG A 251 1.34 22.90 11.52
CA ARG A 251 1.17 24.29 11.96
C ARG A 251 2.31 24.75 12.86
N LEU A 252 2.76 23.91 13.77
CA LEU A 252 3.94 24.20 14.61
C LEU A 252 5.25 24.21 13.80
N LEU A 253 5.44 23.20 12.93
CA LEU A 253 6.66 23.08 12.14
C LEU A 253 6.87 24.26 11.19
N LEU A 254 5.81 24.77 10.58
CA LEU A 254 5.84 25.78 9.55
C LEU A 254 5.43 27.18 10.05
N ALA A 255 5.17 27.31 11.34
CA ALA A 255 4.86 28.52 12.11
C ALA A 255 4.09 29.63 11.35
N ASN A 256 4.80 30.48 10.59
CA ASN A 256 4.24 31.66 9.95
C ASN A 256 3.83 31.45 8.48
N PHE A 257 3.92 30.21 7.97
CA PHE A 257 3.55 29.93 6.59
C PHE A 257 2.09 29.45 6.49
N GLN A 258 1.31 30.08 5.60
CA GLN A 258 -0.07 29.69 5.35
C GLN A 258 -0.12 28.52 4.36
N PHE A 259 -0.82 27.47 4.71
CA PHE A 259 -1.07 26.29 3.86
C PHE A 259 -2.46 25.71 4.09
N ASP A 260 -2.97 25.01 3.10
CA ASP A 260 -4.17 24.22 3.24
C ASP A 260 -3.83 22.82 3.74
N PHE A 261 -4.66 22.27 4.63
CA PHE A 261 -4.52 20.88 5.10
C PHE A 261 -5.70 20.05 4.63
N VAL A 262 -5.41 18.98 3.89
CA VAL A 262 -6.41 18.02 3.41
C VAL A 262 -6.34 16.75 4.24
N ALA A 263 -7.25 16.64 5.21
CA ALA A 263 -7.39 15.44 6.02
C ALA A 263 -7.82 14.22 5.19
N LYS A 264 -7.29 13.06 5.50
CA LYS A 264 -7.69 11.80 4.87
C LYS A 264 -9.07 11.37 5.37
N LYS A 265 -10.11 11.68 4.60
CA LYS A 265 -11.50 11.21 4.87
C LYS A 265 -11.80 9.88 4.20
N SER A 266 -11.21 9.64 3.04
CA SER A 266 -11.34 8.42 2.23
C SER A 266 -10.12 8.26 1.33
N SER A 267 -9.98 7.12 0.66
CA SER A 267 -8.95 6.95 -0.37
C SER A 267 -9.10 8.00 -1.48
N ALA A 268 -10.32 8.30 -1.92
CA ALA A 268 -10.59 9.29 -2.97
C ALA A 268 -10.08 10.69 -2.63
N THR A 269 -10.15 11.11 -1.36
CA THR A 269 -9.73 12.46 -0.93
C THR A 269 -8.27 12.74 -1.27
N SER A 270 -7.37 11.78 -1.01
CA SER A 270 -5.93 11.94 -1.28
C SER A 270 -5.65 12.01 -2.79
N TYR A 271 -6.31 11.17 -3.61
CA TYR A 271 -6.14 11.21 -5.07
C TYR A 271 -6.68 12.51 -5.68
N GLN A 272 -7.83 12.99 -5.20
CA GLN A 272 -8.35 14.29 -5.64
C GLN A 272 -7.42 15.44 -5.26
N ALA A 273 -6.76 15.37 -4.11
CA ALA A 273 -5.83 16.41 -3.68
C ALA A 273 -4.55 16.43 -4.55
N ILE A 274 -3.95 15.26 -4.86
CA ILE A 274 -2.79 15.22 -5.76
C ILE A 274 -3.16 15.67 -7.18
N ASP A 275 -4.33 15.30 -7.69
CA ASP A 275 -4.76 15.69 -9.03
C ASP A 275 -5.04 17.19 -9.15
N LYS A 276 -5.55 17.84 -8.09
CA LYS A 276 -5.83 19.28 -8.08
C LYS A 276 -4.56 20.14 -8.02
N SER A 277 -3.42 19.54 -7.72
CA SER A 277 -2.14 20.25 -7.57
C SER A 277 -1.34 20.20 -8.86
N GLU A 278 -0.74 21.33 -9.25
CA GLU A 278 0.14 21.41 -10.41
C GLU A 278 1.40 20.57 -10.21
N ILE A 279 1.97 20.64 -9.01
CA ILE A 279 3.15 19.85 -8.62
C ILE A 279 2.83 19.09 -7.35
N VAL A 280 3.25 17.83 -7.31
CA VAL A 280 3.21 16.98 -6.11
C VAL A 280 4.61 16.73 -5.62
N VAL A 281 4.87 16.85 -4.32
CA VAL A 281 6.15 16.57 -3.69
C VAL A 281 5.98 15.46 -2.67
N PHE A 282 6.82 14.44 -2.72
CA PHE A 282 6.82 13.39 -1.70
C PHE A 282 8.21 12.92 -1.31
N THR A 283 8.33 12.42 -0.08
CA THR A 283 9.61 11.93 0.48
C THR A 283 9.57 10.43 0.79
N SER A 284 8.40 9.84 0.98
CA SER A 284 8.21 8.40 1.19
C SER A 284 6.72 8.11 1.25
N SER A 285 6.13 7.64 0.17
CA SER A 285 4.71 7.27 0.16
C SER A 285 4.34 6.53 -1.12
N THR A 286 3.52 5.48 -1.02
CA THR A 286 2.88 4.85 -2.19
C THR A 286 2.09 5.87 -3.02
N LEU A 287 1.40 6.83 -2.38
CA LEU A 287 0.64 7.87 -3.07
C LEU A 287 1.51 8.73 -4.00
N GLY A 288 2.80 8.90 -3.70
CA GLY A 288 3.74 9.60 -4.59
C GLY A 288 4.00 8.83 -5.89
N TYR A 289 4.18 7.53 -5.82
CA TYR A 289 4.28 6.66 -6.99
C TYR A 289 2.96 6.61 -7.77
N GLU A 290 1.84 6.57 -7.09
CA GLU A 290 0.51 6.63 -7.69
C GLU A 290 0.26 7.97 -8.39
N SER A 291 0.79 9.07 -7.85
CA SER A 291 0.78 10.39 -8.48
C SER A 291 1.52 10.39 -9.82
N LEU A 292 2.73 9.79 -9.85
CA LEU A 292 3.47 9.57 -11.09
C LEU A 292 2.66 8.73 -12.09
N ALA A 293 2.11 7.59 -11.66
CA ALA A 293 1.33 6.72 -12.53
C ALA A 293 0.14 7.45 -13.16
N ARG A 294 -0.52 8.35 -12.43
CA ARG A 294 -1.62 9.20 -12.91
C ARG A 294 -1.18 10.30 -13.90
N GLY A 295 0.12 10.52 -14.04
CA GLY A 295 0.68 11.55 -14.92
C GLY A 295 0.82 12.93 -14.27
N ASN A 296 0.72 13.05 -12.94
CA ASN A 296 0.92 14.32 -12.26
C ASN A 296 2.41 14.68 -12.24
N LYS A 297 2.73 15.99 -12.37
CA LYS A 297 4.10 16.51 -12.22
C LYS A 297 4.54 16.28 -10.76
N THR A 298 5.50 15.40 -10.55
CA THR A 298 5.82 14.91 -9.20
C THR A 298 7.32 14.97 -8.93
N ALA A 299 7.71 15.73 -7.89
CA ALA A 299 9.06 15.77 -7.35
C ALA A 299 9.26 14.64 -6.33
N VAL A 300 10.28 13.83 -6.53
CA VAL A 300 10.59 12.67 -5.71
C VAL A 300 11.85 12.94 -4.89
N ILE A 301 11.71 13.08 -3.57
CA ILE A 301 12.79 13.41 -2.66
C ILE A 301 12.92 12.29 -1.62
N MET A 302 13.50 11.15 -2.01
CA MET A 302 13.58 9.96 -1.17
C MET A 302 14.91 9.87 -0.45
N LEU A 303 14.89 10.16 0.85
CA LEU A 303 16.09 10.32 1.68
C LEU A 303 16.40 9.12 2.58
N ASP A 304 15.47 8.18 2.69
CA ASP A 304 15.52 7.11 3.69
C ASP A 304 16.62 6.08 3.39
N ALA A 305 16.93 5.86 2.11
CA ALA A 305 17.96 4.91 1.67
C ALA A 305 19.34 5.20 2.27
N GLN A 306 19.72 6.48 2.39
CA GLN A 306 21.00 6.88 2.97
C GLN A 306 21.07 6.70 4.50
N ILE A 307 19.92 6.80 5.19
CA ILE A 307 19.88 6.67 6.66
C ILE A 307 19.86 5.18 7.04
N ILE A 308 19.08 4.40 6.29
CA ILE A 308 18.82 2.98 6.58
C ILE A 308 19.87 2.08 5.92
N ASP A 309 20.67 2.62 4.99
CA ASP A 309 21.62 1.86 4.17
C ASP A 309 20.94 0.69 3.45
N ASP A 310 19.89 1.03 2.72
CA ASP A 310 19.09 0.06 1.96
C ASP A 310 18.68 0.65 0.60
N ASP A 311 19.32 0.17 -0.47
CA ASP A 311 19.02 0.59 -1.84
C ASP A 311 17.58 0.30 -2.26
N SER A 312 16.90 -0.63 -1.60
CA SER A 312 15.49 -0.90 -1.88
C SER A 312 14.53 0.23 -1.47
N LEU A 313 15.05 1.24 -0.77
CA LEU A 313 14.33 2.48 -0.43
C LEU A 313 14.61 3.62 -1.42
N LYS A 314 15.41 3.39 -2.47
CA LYS A 314 15.59 4.35 -3.55
C LYS A 314 14.38 4.39 -4.47
N PHE A 315 14.18 5.53 -5.13
CA PHE A 315 13.14 5.68 -6.12
C PHE A 315 13.30 4.68 -7.27
N GLY A 316 12.20 4.06 -7.63
CA GLY A 316 12.12 3.12 -8.76
C GLY A 316 12.53 1.69 -8.43
N TRP A 317 13.15 1.42 -7.27
CA TRP A 317 13.54 0.05 -6.93
C TRP A 317 12.35 -0.94 -7.14
N PRO A 318 12.62 -2.13 -7.71
CA PRO A 318 13.92 -2.75 -8.03
C PRO A 318 14.53 -2.32 -9.38
N VAL A 319 13.90 -1.43 -10.14
CA VAL A 319 14.53 -0.80 -11.32
C VAL A 319 15.75 -0.02 -10.85
N LYS A 320 16.91 -0.25 -11.48
CA LYS A 320 18.14 0.47 -11.17
C LYS A 320 18.15 1.82 -11.91
N LEU A 321 17.61 2.84 -11.27
CA LEU A 321 17.72 4.22 -11.73
C LEU A 321 18.99 4.87 -11.15
N ALA A 322 19.45 5.95 -11.77
CA ALA A 322 20.54 6.78 -11.21
C ALA A 322 20.11 7.38 -9.86
N ASP A 323 21.08 7.73 -9.00
CA ASP A 323 20.79 8.32 -7.69
C ASP A 323 20.08 9.67 -7.80
N GLU A 324 20.23 10.36 -8.92
CA GLU A 324 19.54 11.60 -9.25
C GLU A 324 19.03 11.58 -10.68
N GLY A 325 17.94 12.29 -10.92
CA GLY A 325 17.38 12.49 -12.23
C GLY A 325 16.61 13.79 -12.29
N ILE A 326 16.10 14.14 -13.44
CA ILE A 326 15.50 15.46 -13.71
C ILE A 326 14.35 15.84 -12.75
N PHE A 327 13.66 14.84 -12.15
CA PHE A 327 12.55 15.05 -11.21
C PHE A 327 12.70 14.26 -9.89
N TRP A 328 13.86 13.65 -9.63
CA TRP A 328 14.11 12.96 -8.36
C TRP A 328 15.51 13.17 -7.83
N THR A 329 15.68 13.02 -6.51
CA THR A 329 16.96 12.93 -5.82
C THR A 329 16.86 12.10 -4.55
N HIS A 330 17.95 11.45 -4.17
CA HIS A 330 18.13 10.79 -2.87
C HIS A 330 18.96 11.61 -1.89
N GLN A 331 19.37 12.82 -2.29
CA GLN A 331 20.21 13.69 -1.47
C GLN A 331 19.39 14.79 -0.79
N LEU A 332 19.76 15.09 0.46
CA LEU A 332 19.20 16.23 1.19
C LEU A 332 19.93 17.51 0.72
N ASN A 333 19.47 18.10 -0.37
CA ASN A 333 20.02 19.27 -1.00
C ASN A 333 18.92 20.25 -1.40
N GLN A 334 18.98 21.48 -0.87
CA GLN A 334 17.98 22.50 -1.14
C GLN A 334 18.02 23.01 -2.59
N GLU A 335 19.22 23.22 -3.14
CA GLU A 335 19.38 23.71 -4.51
C GLU A 335 18.82 22.70 -5.49
N ARG A 336 19.12 21.42 -5.27
CA ARG A 336 18.61 20.34 -6.10
C ARG A 336 17.08 20.23 -6.05
N LEU A 337 16.48 20.40 -4.86
CA LEU A 337 15.01 20.49 -4.74
C LEU A 337 14.45 21.62 -5.61
N TYR A 338 15.09 22.80 -5.58
CA TYR A 338 14.63 23.96 -6.34
C TYR A 338 14.76 23.75 -7.85
N GLU A 339 15.87 23.19 -8.33
CA GLU A 339 16.05 22.81 -9.73
C GLU A 339 14.93 21.84 -10.22
N ILE A 340 14.61 20.83 -9.43
CA ILE A 340 13.53 19.89 -9.73
C ILE A 340 12.19 20.62 -9.82
N LEU A 341 11.88 21.52 -8.88
CA LEU A 341 10.65 22.28 -8.86
C LEU A 341 10.56 23.25 -10.05
N ASP A 342 11.66 23.93 -10.40
CA ASP A 342 11.72 24.84 -11.55
C ASP A 342 11.50 24.08 -12.86
N PHE A 343 12.11 22.91 -13.01
CA PHE A 343 11.88 22.03 -14.15
C PHE A 343 10.38 21.64 -14.26
N LEU A 344 9.78 21.17 -13.16
CA LEU A 344 8.37 20.73 -13.17
C LEU A 344 7.38 21.86 -13.47
N ARG A 345 7.71 23.10 -13.10
CA ARG A 345 6.90 24.29 -13.42
C ARG A 345 6.97 24.68 -14.90
N THR A 346 8.11 24.47 -15.52
CA THR A 346 8.38 24.96 -16.87
C THR A 346 8.18 23.91 -17.96
N VAL A 347 8.31 22.63 -17.62
CA VAL A 347 8.13 21.52 -18.58
C VAL A 347 6.69 21.50 -19.12
N LYS A 348 6.54 21.35 -20.45
CA LYS A 348 5.24 21.16 -21.09
C LYS A 348 4.65 19.79 -20.69
N ASP A 349 3.34 19.68 -20.72
CA ASP A 349 2.66 18.44 -20.30
C ASP A 349 2.98 17.25 -21.20
N GLU A 350 3.18 17.46 -22.50
CA GLU A 350 3.60 16.43 -23.48
C GLU A 350 5.00 15.89 -23.14
N ASP A 351 5.97 16.82 -22.94
CA ASP A 351 7.35 16.47 -22.61
C ASP A 351 7.42 15.76 -21.23
N TRP A 352 6.66 16.28 -20.26
CA TRP A 352 6.53 15.62 -18.97
C TRP A 352 6.01 14.20 -19.08
N ASN A 353 4.93 13.98 -19.85
CA ASN A 353 4.34 12.66 -20.04
C ASN A 353 5.34 11.69 -20.68
N GLN A 354 6.15 12.14 -21.62
CA GLN A 354 7.19 11.33 -22.26
C GLN A 354 8.28 10.95 -21.25
N ILE A 355 8.89 11.94 -20.56
CA ILE A 355 9.96 11.74 -19.57
C ILE A 355 9.49 10.80 -18.47
N ARG A 356 8.33 11.10 -17.89
CA ARG A 356 7.76 10.31 -16.82
C ARG A 356 7.49 8.87 -17.25
N SER A 357 6.79 8.67 -18.38
CA SER A 357 6.41 7.33 -18.84
C SER A 357 7.62 6.45 -19.14
N GLN A 358 8.68 7.01 -19.70
CA GLN A 358 9.94 6.29 -19.93
C GLN A 358 10.61 5.89 -18.61
N THR A 359 10.61 6.79 -17.62
CA THR A 359 11.26 6.54 -16.32
C THR A 359 10.53 5.48 -15.50
N ILE A 360 9.18 5.52 -15.45
CA ILE A 360 8.40 4.66 -14.55
C ILE A 360 7.77 3.44 -15.21
N LYS A 361 8.02 3.17 -16.49
CA LYS A 361 7.36 2.10 -17.30
C LYS A 361 7.35 0.73 -16.59
N ASP A 362 8.45 0.39 -15.92
CA ASP A 362 8.64 -0.88 -15.23
C ASP A 362 8.45 -0.78 -13.70
N VAL A 363 8.30 0.46 -13.18
CA VAL A 363 8.14 0.77 -11.75
C VAL A 363 6.68 0.64 -11.32
N ILE A 364 5.80 1.36 -12.02
CA ILE A 364 4.36 1.38 -11.71
C ILE A 364 3.52 1.64 -12.95
N SER A 365 2.49 0.84 -13.14
CA SER A 365 1.50 0.97 -14.21
C SER A 365 0.26 1.72 -13.73
N PHE A 366 -0.62 2.04 -14.69
CA PHE A 366 -1.94 2.60 -14.42
C PHE A 366 -2.97 1.91 -15.33
N ASP A 367 -3.98 1.27 -14.74
CA ASP A 367 -5.07 0.53 -15.40
C ASP A 367 -6.42 1.10 -14.98
N PRO A 368 -6.87 2.24 -15.56
CA PRO A 368 -8.10 2.91 -15.16
C PRO A 368 -9.29 1.96 -15.11
N GLY A 369 -10.03 1.98 -13.99
CA GLY A 369 -11.18 1.12 -13.76
C GLY A 369 -10.84 -0.32 -13.42
N ASN A 370 -9.56 -0.67 -13.24
CA ASN A 370 -9.11 -2.04 -12.94
C ASN A 370 -9.55 -3.05 -14.02
N SER A 371 -9.39 -2.71 -15.30
CA SER A 371 -9.88 -3.50 -16.44
C SER A 371 -9.30 -4.91 -16.46
N LYS A 372 -8.01 -5.06 -16.12
CA LYS A 372 -7.33 -6.36 -16.05
C LYS A 372 -7.87 -7.25 -14.91
N PHE A 373 -8.25 -6.64 -13.79
CA PHE A 373 -8.87 -7.37 -12.69
C PHE A 373 -10.26 -7.87 -13.09
N LEU A 374 -11.06 -7.01 -13.72
CA LEU A 374 -12.38 -7.40 -14.26
C LEU A 374 -12.26 -8.57 -15.21
N ALA A 375 -11.31 -8.53 -16.16
CA ALA A 375 -11.11 -9.62 -17.12
C ALA A 375 -10.78 -10.96 -16.44
N VAL A 376 -9.96 -10.95 -15.38
CA VAL A 376 -9.66 -12.16 -14.60
C VAL A 376 -10.88 -12.68 -13.87
N VAL A 377 -11.63 -11.82 -13.18
CA VAL A 377 -12.84 -12.19 -12.45
C VAL A 377 -13.91 -12.77 -13.40
N GLU A 378 -14.11 -12.16 -14.56
CA GLU A 378 -15.04 -12.65 -15.60
C GLU A 378 -14.64 -14.04 -16.11
N SER A 379 -13.35 -14.25 -16.40
CA SER A 379 -12.84 -15.56 -16.82
C SER A 379 -13.07 -16.63 -15.77
N LEU A 380 -12.87 -16.31 -14.49
CA LEU A 380 -13.13 -17.22 -13.37
C LEU A 380 -14.62 -17.54 -13.26
N ARG A 381 -15.50 -16.54 -13.36
CA ARG A 381 -16.96 -16.75 -13.33
C ARG A 381 -17.43 -17.66 -14.46
N GLN A 382 -16.90 -17.50 -15.66
CA GLN A 382 -17.22 -18.39 -16.79
C GLN A 382 -16.80 -19.83 -16.50
N SER A 383 -15.62 -20.04 -15.91
CA SER A 383 -15.16 -21.39 -15.53
C SER A 383 -16.06 -22.02 -14.48
N TRP A 384 -16.54 -21.24 -13.49
CA TRP A 384 -17.46 -21.75 -12.46
C TRP A 384 -18.84 -22.15 -13.01
N ARG A 385 -19.36 -21.41 -13.99
CA ARG A 385 -20.64 -21.75 -14.66
C ARG A 385 -20.53 -23.06 -15.44
N ARG A 386 -19.43 -23.26 -16.18
CA ARG A 386 -19.19 -24.51 -16.92
C ARG A 386 -19.07 -25.72 -16.00
N GLN A 387 -18.46 -25.59 -14.84
CA GLN A 387 -18.38 -26.67 -13.84
C GLN A 387 -19.74 -27.02 -13.23
N GLN A 388 -20.67 -26.06 -13.15
CA GLN A 388 -22.03 -26.30 -12.64
C GLN A 388 -22.92 -26.94 -13.67
N SER A 389 -22.70 -26.72 -14.97
CA SER A 389 -23.48 -27.34 -16.06
C SER A 389 -23.05 -28.78 -16.38
N ASN A 390 -21.88 -29.19 -15.92
CA ASN A 390 -21.32 -30.53 -16.13
C ASN A 390 -21.49 -31.47 -14.91
N ASN A 391 -22.03 -30.97 -13.78
CA ASN A 391 -22.42 -31.72 -12.59
C ASN A 391 -23.95 -31.73 -12.41
#